data_5b0508feed61313c99e683004538c5e4
#
_entry.id   5b0508feed61313c99e683004538c5e4
#
_cell.length_a   1.000
_cell.length_b   1.000
_cell.length_c   1.000
_cell.angle_alpha   90.00
_cell.angle_beta   90.00
_cell.angle_gamma   90.00
#
_symmetry.space_group_name_H-M   'P 1'
#
loop_
_entity.id
_entity.type
_entity.pdbx_description
1 polymer ?
#
loop_
_entity_poly.entity_id
_entity_poly.type
_entity_poly.pdbx_seq_one_letter_code
_entity_poly.pdbx_strand_id
1 'polypeptide(L)'
;YFSEYIVDLGSEKFGLIVMENRPEWIYSFFSVWDKRSAGIAIDANSNPNEILYVLEDSHPNVIFCSDETEKNVLEAVEKYSLKGSIKLVNVDKITIEQEKMDVIKNMQFELDNPTGDETAAMLYTSGTTGNPKGVMLSFNNLNTEMEGLYEKGIFDHRDQILAILPFHHVLPLTATVLLMLKYQTSIVFVEKIASKEIFDALEKNRVTAIIGVPRVFKLFYDGIKQQIDAKF
;
A
#
# COMPACT_ATOMS: atom_id res chain seq x y z
N TYR A 1 15.24 -5.68 5.04
CA TYR A 1 14.78 -5.94 6.42
C TYR A 1 13.42 -6.64 6.43
N PHE A 2 12.38 -6.03 5.82
CA PHE A 2 11.06 -6.66 5.72
C PHE A 2 11.11 -7.97 4.94
N SER A 3 11.96 -8.08 3.92
CA SER A 3 12.14 -9.29 3.13
C SER A 3 12.68 -10.49 3.94
N GLU A 4 13.35 -10.26 5.07
CA GLU A 4 13.83 -11.34 5.96
C GLU A 4 12.67 -12.08 6.66
N TYR A 5 11.52 -11.40 6.81
CA TYR A 5 10.32 -12.02 7.34
C TYR A 5 9.58 -12.88 6.30
N ILE A 6 9.94 -12.75 5.03
CA ILE A 6 9.37 -13.53 3.94
C ILE A 6 10.35 -14.67 3.64
N VAL A 7 10.03 -15.86 4.06
CA VAL A 7 10.77 -17.08 3.66
C VAL A 7 10.54 -17.29 2.17
N ASP A 8 11.61 -17.64 1.45
CA ASP A 8 11.64 -17.88 -0.01
C ASP A 8 10.27 -18.28 -0.59
N LEU A 9 9.58 -17.32 -1.17
CA LEU A 9 8.22 -17.55 -1.64
C LEU A 9 8.21 -18.23 -3.01
N GLY A 10 9.28 -18.11 -3.79
CA GLY A 10 9.32 -18.57 -5.18
C GLY A 10 8.39 -17.75 -6.10
N SER A 11 8.56 -17.87 -7.40
CA SER A 11 7.66 -17.29 -8.40
C SER A 11 6.23 -17.84 -8.27
N GLU A 12 5.22 -17.02 -8.56
CA GLU A 12 3.78 -17.35 -8.50
C GLU A 12 3.17 -17.43 -7.09
N LYS A 13 3.76 -16.78 -6.09
CA LYS A 13 3.19 -16.70 -4.75
C LYS A 13 2.72 -15.28 -4.42
N PHE A 14 1.97 -15.16 -3.34
CA PHE A 14 1.32 -13.91 -2.96
C PHE A 14 1.67 -13.50 -1.54
N GLY A 15 1.84 -12.18 -1.35
CA GLY A 15 1.87 -11.57 -0.03
C GLY A 15 0.68 -10.63 0.13
N LEU A 16 -0.12 -10.84 1.18
CA LEU A 16 -1.30 -10.02 1.48
C LEU A 16 -0.94 -8.90 2.46
N ILE A 17 -1.41 -7.69 2.16
CA ILE A 17 -1.23 -6.51 3.00
C ILE A 17 -2.59 -6.01 3.46
N VAL A 18 -2.80 -6.00 4.77
CA VAL A 18 -4.03 -5.54 5.44
C VAL A 18 -3.62 -4.50 6.46
N MET A 19 -3.43 -3.27 6.02
CA MET A 19 -3.11 -2.15 6.91
C MET A 19 -3.44 -0.80 6.26
N GLU A 20 -3.52 0.23 7.08
CA GLU A 20 -3.70 1.62 6.70
C GLU A 20 -2.51 2.17 5.89
N ASN A 21 -2.70 3.34 5.23
CA ASN A 21 -1.62 4.00 4.52
C ASN A 21 -0.53 4.45 5.49
N ARG A 22 0.66 3.87 5.37
CA ARG A 22 1.82 4.18 6.21
C ARG A 22 3.10 3.73 5.50
N PRO A 23 4.29 4.19 5.92
CA PRO A 23 5.55 3.77 5.29
C PRO A 23 5.72 2.25 5.26
N GLU A 24 5.32 1.54 6.33
CA GLU A 24 5.46 0.09 6.44
C GLU A 24 4.58 -0.66 5.42
N TRP A 25 3.48 -0.05 4.95
CA TRP A 25 2.70 -0.59 3.84
C TRP A 25 3.57 -0.69 2.58
N ILE A 26 4.30 0.39 2.26
CA ILE A 26 5.19 0.45 1.10
C ILE A 26 6.32 -0.57 1.26
N TYR A 27 6.96 -0.61 2.44
CA TYR A 27 8.05 -1.57 2.70
C TYR A 27 7.57 -3.02 2.61
N SER A 28 6.39 -3.34 3.11
CA SER A 28 5.78 -4.67 2.99
C SER A 28 5.52 -5.04 1.54
N PHE A 29 4.96 -4.12 0.76
CA PHE A 29 4.65 -4.35 -0.66
C PHE A 29 5.92 -4.62 -1.48
N PHE A 30 6.96 -3.79 -1.31
CA PHE A 30 8.24 -3.99 -1.98
C PHE A 30 8.99 -5.23 -1.49
N SER A 31 8.83 -5.62 -0.22
CA SER A 31 9.44 -6.84 0.29
C SER A 31 8.87 -8.10 -0.36
N VAL A 32 7.58 -8.07 -0.74
CA VAL A 32 6.95 -9.14 -1.52
C VAL A 32 7.54 -9.19 -2.93
N TRP A 33 7.77 -8.05 -3.58
CA TRP A 33 8.43 -7.98 -4.88
C TRP A 33 9.89 -8.47 -4.84
N ASP A 34 10.62 -8.13 -3.78
CA ASP A 34 12.00 -8.62 -3.56
C ASP A 34 12.08 -10.15 -3.53
N LYS A 35 11.00 -10.81 -3.17
CA LYS A 35 10.85 -12.29 -3.18
C LYS A 35 10.16 -12.80 -4.44
N ARG A 36 10.14 -12.04 -5.52
CA ARG A 36 9.52 -12.39 -6.82
C ARG A 36 8.07 -12.85 -6.69
N SER A 37 7.34 -12.22 -5.79
CA SER A 37 5.95 -12.54 -5.49
C SER A 37 5.05 -11.35 -5.77
N ALA A 38 3.76 -11.59 -6.00
CA ALA A 38 2.81 -10.51 -6.23
C ALA A 38 2.20 -10.00 -4.92
N GLY A 39 2.14 -8.67 -4.79
CA GLY A 39 1.51 -8.02 -3.65
C GLY A 39 -0.02 -7.99 -3.81
N ILE A 40 -0.74 -8.48 -2.80
CA ILE A 40 -2.18 -8.31 -2.68
C ILE A 40 -2.44 -7.23 -1.64
N ALA A 41 -3.27 -6.26 -1.95
CA ALA A 41 -3.66 -5.25 -0.98
C ALA A 41 -5.19 -5.15 -0.89
N ILE A 42 -5.68 -5.09 0.34
CA ILE A 42 -7.11 -4.90 0.63
C ILE A 42 -7.32 -3.78 1.64
N ASP A 43 -8.56 -3.33 1.78
CA ASP A 43 -8.90 -2.26 2.71
C ASP A 43 -8.53 -2.66 4.16
N ALA A 44 -7.87 -1.76 4.87
CA ALA A 44 -7.58 -1.92 6.30
C ALA A 44 -8.85 -2.09 7.14
N ASN A 45 -9.98 -1.56 6.68
CA ASN A 45 -11.29 -1.71 7.35
C ASN A 45 -12.00 -3.03 7.00
N SER A 46 -11.39 -3.92 6.22
CA SER A 46 -11.99 -5.20 5.86
C SER A 46 -12.35 -6.02 7.11
N ASN A 47 -13.56 -6.56 7.12
CA ASN A 47 -14.00 -7.45 8.19
C ASN A 47 -13.40 -8.87 8.02
N PRO A 48 -13.45 -9.73 9.05
CA PRO A 48 -12.85 -11.06 8.99
C PRO A 48 -13.35 -11.95 7.86
N ASN A 49 -14.60 -11.80 7.41
CA ASN A 49 -15.14 -12.62 6.32
C ASN A 49 -14.64 -12.14 4.95
N GLU A 50 -14.45 -10.83 4.77
CA GLU A 50 -13.84 -10.27 3.56
C GLU A 50 -12.38 -10.69 3.44
N ILE A 51 -11.64 -10.66 4.56
CA ILE A 51 -10.25 -11.13 4.60
C ILE A 51 -10.21 -12.65 4.29
N LEU A 52 -11.09 -13.44 4.92
CA LEU A 52 -11.18 -14.88 4.68
C LEU A 52 -11.45 -15.20 3.21
N TYR A 53 -12.37 -14.45 2.58
CA TYR A 53 -12.64 -14.61 1.16
C TYR A 53 -11.36 -14.43 0.30
N VAL A 54 -10.57 -13.41 0.59
CA VAL A 54 -9.29 -13.16 -0.10
C VAL A 54 -8.29 -14.28 0.18
N LEU A 55 -8.21 -14.80 1.41
CA LEU A 55 -7.34 -15.91 1.77
C LEU A 55 -7.70 -17.18 0.97
N GLU A 56 -9.00 -17.46 0.81
CA GLU A 56 -9.49 -18.64 0.10
C GLU A 56 -9.34 -18.52 -1.42
N ASP A 57 -9.38 -17.32 -1.96
CA ASP A 57 -9.22 -17.07 -3.39
C ASP A 57 -7.75 -17.02 -3.83
N SER A 58 -6.88 -16.37 -3.05
CA SER A 58 -5.50 -16.08 -3.44
C SER A 58 -4.44 -16.96 -2.79
N HIS A 59 -4.74 -17.64 -1.69
CA HIS A 59 -3.82 -18.51 -0.94
C HIS A 59 -2.44 -17.86 -0.63
N PRO A 60 -2.39 -16.68 0.04
CA PRO A 60 -1.13 -15.99 0.28
C PRO A 60 -0.24 -16.77 1.25
N ASN A 61 1.08 -16.61 1.14
CA ASN A 61 2.06 -17.25 2.02
C ASN A 61 2.44 -16.39 3.22
N VAL A 62 2.27 -15.08 3.08
CA VAL A 62 2.53 -14.10 4.15
C VAL A 62 1.39 -13.09 4.21
N ILE A 63 1.07 -12.65 5.42
CA ILE A 63 0.15 -11.53 5.66
C ILE A 63 0.91 -10.50 6.49
N PHE A 64 0.94 -9.27 5.99
CA PHE A 64 1.38 -8.09 6.74
C PHE A 64 0.17 -7.36 7.29
N CYS A 65 0.18 -7.05 8.58
CA CYS A 65 -0.88 -6.31 9.27
C CYS A 65 -0.28 -5.28 10.24
N SER A 66 -1.10 -4.36 10.72
CA SER A 66 -0.80 -3.43 11.82
C SER A 66 -1.51 -3.87 13.11
N ASP A 67 -1.21 -3.22 14.23
CA ASP A 67 -1.95 -3.43 15.47
C ASP A 67 -3.45 -3.14 15.31
N GLU A 68 -3.82 -2.18 14.44
CA GLU A 68 -5.23 -1.83 14.18
C GLU A 68 -5.98 -2.95 13.45
N THR A 69 -5.31 -3.70 12.57
CA THR A 69 -5.94 -4.71 11.70
C THR A 69 -5.73 -6.14 12.20
N GLU A 70 -4.79 -6.37 13.11
CA GLU A 70 -4.37 -7.70 13.58
C GLU A 70 -5.54 -8.56 14.06
N LYS A 71 -6.47 -7.98 14.82
CA LYS A 71 -7.60 -8.72 15.35
C LYS A 71 -8.46 -9.35 14.24
N ASN A 72 -8.80 -8.58 13.21
CA ASN A 72 -9.61 -9.06 12.09
C ASN A 72 -8.85 -10.09 11.26
N VAL A 73 -7.54 -9.88 11.08
CA VAL A 73 -6.66 -10.82 10.36
C VAL A 73 -6.58 -12.15 11.10
N LEU A 74 -6.35 -12.15 12.41
CA LEU A 74 -6.28 -13.37 13.22
C LEU A 74 -7.60 -14.15 13.17
N GLU A 75 -8.74 -13.48 13.30
CA GLU A 75 -10.05 -14.12 13.22
C GLU A 75 -10.29 -14.76 11.84
N ALA A 76 -9.85 -14.13 10.76
CA ALA A 76 -9.92 -14.70 9.41
C ALA A 76 -8.99 -15.91 9.25
N VAL A 77 -7.74 -15.82 9.72
CA VAL A 77 -6.75 -16.91 9.65
C VAL A 77 -7.20 -18.13 10.45
N GLU A 78 -7.86 -17.96 11.60
CA GLU A 78 -8.39 -19.07 12.37
C GLU A 78 -9.43 -19.90 11.61
N LYS A 79 -10.22 -19.25 10.76
CA LYS A 79 -11.25 -19.88 9.92
C LYS A 79 -10.66 -20.47 8.63
N TYR A 80 -9.49 -20.03 8.24
CA TYR A 80 -8.86 -20.45 6.99
C TYR A 80 -8.35 -21.89 7.07
N SER A 81 -8.70 -22.73 6.09
CA SER A 81 -8.40 -24.16 6.08
C SER A 81 -6.89 -24.48 5.99
N LEU A 82 -6.12 -23.61 5.33
CA LEU A 82 -4.67 -23.74 5.12
C LEU A 82 -3.84 -22.83 6.04
N LYS A 83 -4.35 -22.49 7.22
CA LYS A 83 -3.72 -21.56 8.16
C LYS A 83 -2.26 -21.87 8.51
N GLY A 84 -1.88 -23.14 8.53
CA GLY A 84 -0.51 -23.57 8.83
C GLY A 84 0.53 -23.20 7.76
N SER A 85 0.09 -22.78 6.56
CA SER A 85 0.96 -22.36 5.45
C SER A 85 1.22 -20.86 5.40
N ILE A 86 0.54 -20.06 6.24
CA ILE A 86 0.61 -18.60 6.22
C ILE A 86 1.52 -18.09 7.34
N LYS A 87 2.45 -17.22 7.00
CA LYS A 87 3.22 -16.44 7.97
C LYS A 87 2.51 -15.11 8.24
N LEU A 88 2.19 -14.84 9.50
CA LEU A 88 1.65 -13.55 9.92
C LEU A 88 2.79 -12.65 10.41
N VAL A 89 2.82 -11.41 9.90
CA VAL A 89 3.81 -10.39 10.27
C VAL A 89 3.05 -9.12 10.68
N ASN A 90 3.03 -8.83 11.98
CA ASN A 90 2.55 -7.55 12.46
C ASN A 90 3.72 -6.55 12.42
N VAL A 91 3.58 -5.50 11.60
CA VAL A 91 4.67 -4.53 11.35
C VAL A 91 4.99 -3.68 12.58
N ASP A 92 4.03 -3.44 13.47
CA ASP A 92 4.24 -2.67 14.71
C ASP A 92 5.05 -3.44 15.75
N LYS A 93 5.15 -4.76 15.62
CA LYS A 93 5.96 -5.66 16.49
C LYS A 93 7.37 -5.91 15.95
N ILE A 94 7.72 -5.32 14.80
CA ILE A 94 9.06 -5.43 14.22
C ILE A 94 10.01 -4.47 14.94
N THR A 95 11.06 -5.01 15.56
CA THR A 95 12.15 -4.21 16.12
C THR A 95 13.29 -4.12 15.11
N ILE A 96 13.61 -2.92 14.66
CA ILE A 96 14.74 -2.69 13.76
C ILE A 96 16.01 -2.51 14.59
N GLU A 97 16.92 -3.48 14.51
CA GLU A 97 18.24 -3.37 15.15
C GLU A 97 19.14 -2.42 14.33
N GLN A 98 19.72 -1.41 14.98
CA GLN A 98 20.55 -0.40 14.30
C GLN A 98 21.74 -1.02 13.58
N GLU A 99 22.36 -2.07 14.14
CA GLU A 99 23.48 -2.77 13.52
C GLU A 99 23.11 -3.40 12.17
N LYS A 100 21.89 -3.94 12.04
CA LYS A 100 21.38 -4.46 10.76
C LYS A 100 21.13 -3.37 9.73
N MET A 101 20.67 -2.19 10.18
CA MET A 101 20.48 -1.05 9.28
C MET A 101 21.80 -0.58 8.66
N ASP A 102 22.88 -0.59 9.41
CA ASP A 102 24.19 -0.18 8.90
C ASP A 102 24.78 -1.20 7.90
N VAL A 103 24.49 -2.48 8.09
CA VAL A 103 24.82 -3.53 7.11
C VAL A 103 24.03 -3.33 5.82
N ILE A 104 22.72 -3.09 5.89
CA ILE A 104 21.85 -2.91 4.74
C ILE A 104 22.26 -1.68 3.90
N LYS A 105 22.64 -0.56 4.52
CA LYS A 105 23.11 0.64 3.82
C LYS A 105 24.36 0.39 2.94
N ASN A 106 25.15 -0.61 3.29
CA ASN A 106 26.39 -0.95 2.60
C ASN A 106 26.23 -2.16 1.64
N MET A 107 25.08 -2.80 1.61
CA MET A 107 24.81 -3.89 0.67
C MET A 107 24.55 -3.35 -0.73
N GLN A 108 25.27 -3.89 -1.71
CA GLN A 108 24.90 -3.74 -3.12
C GLN A 108 23.79 -4.77 -3.40
N PHE A 109 22.58 -4.27 -3.65
CA PHE A 109 21.47 -5.12 -4.06
C PHE A 109 21.54 -5.30 -5.58
N GLU A 110 21.80 -6.51 -6.03
CA GLU A 110 21.48 -6.90 -7.40
C GLU A 110 19.98 -7.22 -7.43
N LEU A 111 19.20 -6.27 -7.93
CA LEU A 111 17.79 -6.51 -8.20
C LEU A 111 17.71 -7.39 -9.44
N ASP A 112 17.38 -8.65 -9.27
CA ASP A 112 16.88 -9.49 -10.34
C ASP A 112 15.60 -8.85 -10.87
N ASN A 113 15.69 -8.19 -12.04
CA ASN A 113 14.52 -7.54 -12.63
C ASN A 113 13.50 -8.61 -13.00
N PRO A 114 12.26 -8.56 -12.44
CA PRO A 114 11.21 -9.45 -12.86
C PRO A 114 10.92 -9.25 -14.36
N THR A 115 10.49 -10.30 -15.04
CA THR A 115 10.04 -10.16 -16.42
C THR A 115 8.75 -9.33 -16.44
N GLY A 116 8.58 -8.50 -17.47
CA GLY A 116 7.47 -7.56 -17.52
C GLY A 116 6.07 -8.21 -17.45
N ASP A 117 5.96 -9.48 -17.80
CA ASP A 117 4.69 -10.22 -17.84
C ASP A 117 4.37 -10.94 -16.51
N GLU A 118 5.31 -11.00 -15.57
CA GLU A 118 5.06 -11.54 -14.23
C GLU A 118 4.03 -10.68 -13.49
N THR A 119 3.17 -11.33 -12.69
CA THR A 119 2.19 -10.63 -11.87
C THR A 119 2.90 -9.83 -10.77
N ALA A 120 2.66 -8.53 -10.75
CA ALA A 120 3.20 -7.61 -9.75
C ALA A 120 2.24 -7.38 -8.58
N ALA A 121 0.95 -7.24 -8.89
CA ALA A 121 -0.08 -6.95 -7.91
C ALA A 121 -1.39 -7.68 -8.24
N MET A 122 -2.17 -7.99 -7.21
CA MET A 122 -3.55 -8.39 -7.33
C MET A 122 -4.41 -7.45 -6.48
N LEU A 123 -5.34 -6.75 -7.11
CA LEU A 123 -6.22 -5.80 -6.45
C LEU A 123 -7.66 -6.24 -6.55
N TYR A 124 -8.37 -6.29 -5.42
CA TYR A 124 -9.75 -6.73 -5.38
C TYR A 124 -10.70 -5.58 -5.71
N THR A 125 -11.59 -5.83 -6.65
CA THR A 125 -12.64 -4.88 -7.06
C THR A 125 -14.01 -5.43 -6.72
N SER A 126 -14.96 -4.56 -6.34
CA SER A 126 -16.36 -4.94 -6.17
C SER A 126 -16.93 -5.36 -7.53
N GLY A 127 -17.02 -6.68 -7.74
CA GLY A 127 -17.60 -7.22 -8.97
C GLY A 127 -19.10 -6.88 -9.11
N THR A 128 -19.58 -6.72 -10.32
CA THR A 128 -21.01 -6.52 -10.62
C THR A 128 -21.89 -7.71 -10.21
N THR A 129 -21.28 -8.85 -9.88
CA THR A 129 -21.94 -10.11 -9.50
C THR A 129 -21.99 -10.36 -7.99
N GLY A 130 -21.57 -9.40 -7.16
CA GLY A 130 -21.67 -9.44 -5.69
C GLY A 130 -20.38 -9.88 -4.97
N ASN A 131 -19.56 -10.76 -5.54
CA ASN A 131 -18.29 -11.16 -4.93
C ASN A 131 -17.13 -10.34 -5.50
N PRO A 132 -16.18 -9.89 -4.68
CA PRO A 132 -14.96 -9.22 -5.13
C PRO A 132 -14.17 -10.12 -6.09
N LYS A 133 -13.51 -9.52 -7.09
CA LYS A 133 -12.65 -10.22 -8.02
C LYS A 133 -11.24 -9.69 -7.93
N GLY A 134 -10.25 -10.59 -7.80
CA GLY A 134 -8.84 -10.26 -7.84
C GLY A 134 -8.39 -9.97 -9.27
N VAL A 135 -8.07 -8.71 -9.56
CA VAL A 135 -7.51 -8.28 -10.84
C VAL A 135 -6.00 -8.36 -10.76
N MET A 136 -5.39 -9.25 -11.54
CA MET A 136 -3.94 -9.37 -11.63
C MET A 136 -3.37 -8.31 -12.56
N LEU A 137 -2.38 -7.59 -12.09
CA LEU A 137 -1.63 -6.58 -12.83
C LEU A 137 -0.17 -7.02 -12.97
N SER A 138 0.32 -7.06 -14.20
CA SER A 138 1.74 -7.36 -14.44
C SER A 138 2.63 -6.15 -14.17
N PHE A 139 3.95 -6.38 -14.06
CA PHE A 139 4.93 -5.29 -14.00
C PHE A 139 4.84 -4.38 -15.24
N ASN A 140 4.55 -4.94 -16.43
CA ASN A 140 4.32 -4.14 -17.65
C ASN A 140 3.09 -3.24 -17.52
N ASN A 141 2.00 -3.70 -16.92
CA ASN A 141 0.80 -2.88 -16.73
C ASN A 141 1.13 -1.67 -15.84
N LEU A 142 1.74 -1.92 -14.67
CA LEU A 142 2.09 -0.86 -13.73
C LEU A 142 3.13 0.10 -14.32
N ASN A 143 4.16 -0.43 -15.00
CA ASN A 143 5.20 0.38 -15.60
C ASN A 143 4.68 1.25 -16.74
N THR A 144 3.83 0.71 -17.62
CA THR A 144 3.24 1.48 -18.73
C THR A 144 2.41 2.66 -18.23
N GLU A 145 1.60 2.45 -17.19
CA GLU A 145 0.82 3.53 -16.59
C GLU A 145 1.73 4.56 -15.92
N MET A 146 2.71 4.11 -15.15
CA MET A 146 3.67 4.98 -14.47
C MET A 146 4.49 5.81 -15.47
N GLU A 147 5.00 5.19 -16.54
CA GLU A 147 5.76 5.90 -17.59
C GLU A 147 4.88 6.94 -18.30
N GLY A 148 3.65 6.59 -18.65
CA GLY A 148 2.71 7.52 -19.26
C GLY A 148 2.40 8.74 -18.39
N LEU A 149 2.40 8.59 -17.06
CA LEU A 149 2.26 9.69 -16.11
C LEU A 149 3.58 10.47 -15.96
N TYR A 150 4.72 9.75 -15.91
CA TYR A 150 6.04 10.34 -15.76
C TYR A 150 6.39 11.26 -16.93
N GLU A 151 6.11 10.85 -18.17
CA GLU A 151 6.36 11.63 -19.39
C GLU A 151 5.60 12.96 -19.43
N LYS A 152 4.51 13.10 -18.65
CA LYS A 152 3.76 14.36 -18.54
C LYS A 152 4.54 15.45 -17.78
N GLY A 153 5.56 15.07 -17.01
CA GLY A 153 6.40 16.03 -16.26
C GLY A 153 5.60 16.88 -15.26
N ILE A 154 4.55 16.29 -14.65
CA ILE A 154 3.66 17.03 -13.73
C ILE A 154 4.33 17.24 -12.37
N PHE A 155 5.20 16.33 -11.96
CA PHE A 155 5.90 16.33 -10.67
C PHE A 155 7.41 16.39 -10.85
N ASP A 156 8.11 16.81 -9.79
CA ASP A 156 9.57 16.70 -9.68
C ASP A 156 9.99 16.33 -8.25
N HIS A 157 11.30 16.13 -8.05
CA HIS A 157 11.87 15.71 -6.75
C HIS A 157 11.64 16.70 -5.58
N ARG A 158 11.18 17.92 -5.85
CA ARG A 158 10.87 18.95 -4.84
C ARG A 158 9.43 18.85 -4.35
N ASP A 159 8.61 18.07 -5.03
CA ASP A 159 7.22 17.92 -4.66
C ASP A 159 7.07 17.12 -3.36
N GLN A 160 6.00 17.39 -2.64
CA GLN A 160 5.55 16.65 -1.47
C GLN A 160 4.08 16.30 -1.67
N ILE A 161 3.80 15.01 -1.78
CA ILE A 161 2.46 14.52 -2.06
C ILE A 161 1.77 14.02 -0.80
N LEU A 162 0.49 14.37 -0.66
CA LEU A 162 -0.34 13.88 0.44
C LEU A 162 -0.98 12.53 0.09
N ALA A 163 -0.70 11.49 0.88
CA ALA A 163 -1.21 10.13 0.71
C ALA A 163 -2.58 9.95 1.38
N ILE A 164 -3.64 10.40 0.73
CA ILE A 164 -5.03 10.34 1.26
C ILE A 164 -5.91 9.27 0.60
N LEU A 165 -5.52 8.76 -0.57
CA LEU A 165 -6.24 7.65 -1.20
C LEU A 165 -5.68 6.32 -0.70
N PRO A 166 -6.55 5.32 -0.41
CA PRO A 166 -6.10 4.02 0.08
C PRO A 166 -5.24 3.27 -0.94
N PHE A 167 -4.05 2.80 -0.54
CA PHE A 167 -3.08 2.17 -1.44
C PHE A 167 -3.51 0.84 -2.03
N HIS A 168 -4.58 0.22 -1.52
CA HIS A 168 -5.16 -0.98 -2.10
C HIS A 168 -5.93 -0.76 -3.42
N HIS A 169 -5.96 0.47 -3.93
CA HIS A 169 -6.50 0.79 -5.26
C HIS A 169 -5.38 1.08 -6.27
N VAL A 170 -5.64 0.79 -7.55
CA VAL A 170 -4.63 0.96 -8.61
C VAL A 170 -4.13 2.40 -8.73
N LEU A 171 -5.02 3.40 -8.72
CA LEU A 171 -4.63 4.81 -8.86
C LEU A 171 -3.65 5.29 -7.77
N PRO A 172 -3.90 5.15 -6.46
CA PRO A 172 -2.91 5.54 -5.47
C PRO A 172 -1.66 4.64 -5.45
N LEU A 173 -1.78 3.35 -5.77
CA LEU A 173 -0.60 2.49 -5.90
C LEU A 173 0.33 3.02 -7.00
N THR A 174 -0.18 3.30 -8.19
CA THR A 174 0.64 3.77 -9.32
C THR A 174 1.06 5.22 -9.16
N ALA A 175 0.13 6.13 -8.88
CA ALA A 175 0.39 7.56 -8.91
C ALA A 175 0.94 8.12 -7.58
N THR A 176 0.56 7.57 -6.41
CA THR A 176 1.07 8.06 -5.12
C THR A 176 2.29 7.28 -4.65
N VAL A 177 2.35 5.96 -4.88
CA VAL A 177 3.48 5.16 -4.41
C VAL A 177 4.54 5.05 -5.50
N LEU A 178 4.27 4.35 -6.61
CA LEU A 178 5.31 4.02 -7.60
C LEU A 178 5.85 5.25 -8.32
N LEU A 179 4.98 6.15 -8.80
CA LEU A 179 5.38 7.34 -9.52
C LEU A 179 6.17 8.30 -8.63
N MET A 180 5.74 8.47 -7.36
CA MET A 180 6.45 9.36 -6.43
C MET A 180 7.84 8.83 -6.07
N LEU A 181 8.00 7.52 -5.92
CA LEU A 181 9.32 6.92 -5.75
C LEU A 181 10.21 7.12 -6.98
N LYS A 182 9.64 7.01 -8.20
CA LYS A 182 10.36 7.30 -9.45
C LYS A 182 10.83 8.76 -9.53
N TYR A 183 10.01 9.72 -9.12
CA TYR A 183 10.38 11.13 -9.03
C TYR A 183 11.29 11.45 -7.83
N GLN A 184 11.50 10.51 -6.91
CA GLN A 184 12.21 10.73 -5.63
C GLN A 184 11.57 11.84 -4.79
N THR A 185 10.25 11.93 -4.82
CA THR A 185 9.46 12.89 -4.04
C THR A 185 9.16 12.38 -2.63
N SER A 186 8.80 13.29 -1.74
CA SER A 186 8.36 12.94 -0.40
C SER A 186 6.87 12.60 -0.37
N ILE A 187 6.51 11.51 0.33
CA ILE A 187 5.12 11.13 0.58
C ILE A 187 4.78 11.50 2.03
N VAL A 188 3.76 12.32 2.20
CA VAL A 188 3.25 12.77 3.51
C VAL A 188 2.05 11.91 3.88
N PHE A 189 2.14 11.23 5.01
CA PHE A 189 1.07 10.39 5.54
C PHE A 189 0.23 11.16 6.57
N VAL A 190 -1.04 10.79 6.69
CA VAL A 190 -1.95 11.25 7.74
C VAL A 190 -2.47 10.03 8.49
N GLU A 191 -2.53 10.13 9.82
CA GLU A 191 -3.03 9.04 10.67
C GLU A 191 -4.53 8.78 10.43
N LYS A 192 -5.29 9.83 10.18
CA LYS A 192 -6.74 9.75 9.92
C LYS A 192 -7.13 10.67 8.77
N ILE A 193 -8.03 10.18 7.93
CA ILE A 193 -8.61 10.97 6.83
C ILE A 193 -9.76 11.81 7.38
N ALA A 194 -9.42 12.87 8.14
CA ALA A 194 -10.36 13.86 8.63
C ALA A 194 -9.86 15.27 8.31
N SER A 195 -10.79 16.23 8.17
CA SER A 195 -10.44 17.56 7.67
C SER A 195 -9.33 18.24 8.47
N LYS A 196 -9.36 18.12 9.80
CA LYS A 196 -8.35 18.74 10.66
C LYS A 196 -6.95 18.18 10.41
N GLU A 197 -6.81 16.87 10.43
CA GLU A 197 -5.54 16.16 10.25
C GLU A 197 -4.96 16.43 8.85
N ILE A 198 -5.84 16.53 7.84
CA ILE A 198 -5.45 16.87 6.49
C ILE A 198 -4.93 18.31 6.42
N PHE A 199 -5.66 19.31 6.96
CA PHE A 199 -5.20 20.70 6.97
C PHE A 199 -3.92 20.89 7.78
N ASP A 200 -3.79 20.23 8.92
CA ASP A 200 -2.56 20.22 9.71
C ASP A 200 -1.37 19.64 8.91
N ALA A 201 -1.59 18.57 8.16
CA ALA A 201 -0.55 17.97 7.32
C ALA A 201 -0.15 18.89 6.16
N LEU A 202 -1.11 19.54 5.50
CA LEU A 202 -0.87 20.51 4.44
C LEU A 202 -0.01 21.69 4.92
N GLU A 203 -0.32 22.22 6.09
CA GLU A 203 0.39 23.37 6.66
C GLU A 203 1.80 22.99 7.13
N LYS A 204 1.92 21.91 7.91
CA LYS A 204 3.18 21.51 8.55
C LYS A 204 4.22 20.97 7.56
N ASN A 205 3.77 20.24 6.53
CA ASN A 205 4.67 19.52 5.63
C ASN A 205 4.88 20.20 4.28
N ARG A 206 4.33 21.40 4.06
CA ARG A 206 4.45 22.14 2.78
C ARG A 206 4.03 21.26 1.59
N VAL A 207 2.94 20.52 1.70
CA VAL A 207 2.42 19.68 0.63
C VAL A 207 2.19 20.51 -0.63
N THR A 208 2.75 20.05 -1.75
CA THR A 208 2.64 20.73 -3.06
C THR A 208 1.63 20.06 -3.97
N ALA A 209 1.32 18.78 -3.73
CA ALA A 209 0.44 18.02 -4.61
C ALA A 209 -0.49 17.08 -3.84
N ILE A 210 -1.68 16.88 -4.41
CA ILE A 210 -2.69 15.95 -3.92
C ILE A 210 -3.26 15.20 -5.11
N ILE A 211 -3.20 13.86 -5.07
CA ILE A 211 -3.94 13.01 -5.97
C ILE A 211 -5.23 12.61 -5.28
N GLY A 212 -6.36 12.91 -5.90
CA GLY A 212 -7.66 12.70 -5.28
C GLY A 212 -8.77 12.38 -6.28
N VAL A 213 -9.84 11.81 -5.76
CA VAL A 213 -11.11 11.62 -6.46
C VAL A 213 -12.09 12.75 -6.07
N PRO A 214 -13.17 12.98 -6.82
CA PRO A 214 -14.10 14.09 -6.54
C PRO A 214 -14.58 14.18 -5.09
N ARG A 215 -14.77 13.04 -4.42
CA ARG A 215 -15.17 12.97 -3.01
C ARG A 215 -14.14 13.60 -2.07
N VAL A 216 -12.85 13.45 -2.36
CA VAL A 216 -11.76 14.05 -1.59
C VAL A 216 -11.81 15.58 -1.70
N PHE A 217 -11.96 16.11 -2.92
CA PHE A 217 -12.06 17.57 -3.13
C PHE A 217 -13.32 18.15 -2.49
N LYS A 218 -14.42 17.39 -2.45
CA LYS A 218 -15.61 17.79 -1.71
C LYS A 218 -15.36 17.92 -0.21
N LEU A 219 -14.61 16.98 0.37
CA LEU A 219 -14.22 17.03 1.79
C LEU A 219 -13.40 18.30 2.11
N PHE A 220 -12.49 18.69 1.24
CA PHE A 220 -11.76 19.97 1.37
C PHE A 220 -12.70 21.17 1.30
N TYR A 221 -13.58 21.21 0.31
CA TYR A 221 -14.55 22.29 0.16
C TYR A 221 -15.42 22.45 1.41
N ASP A 222 -15.99 21.36 1.89
CA ASP A 222 -16.87 21.36 3.08
C ASP A 222 -16.10 21.81 4.33
N GLY A 223 -14.85 21.36 4.51
CA GLY A 223 -13.97 21.76 5.62
C GLY A 223 -13.61 23.24 5.58
N ILE A 224 -13.26 23.81 4.42
CA ILE A 224 -12.98 25.22 4.25
C ILE A 224 -14.23 26.05 4.54
N LYS A 225 -15.38 25.63 4.02
CA LYS A 225 -16.65 26.31 4.25
C LYS A 225 -17.00 26.38 5.73
N GLN A 226 -16.88 25.26 6.45
CA GLN A 226 -17.11 25.23 7.90
C GLN A 226 -16.19 26.20 8.67
N GLN A 227 -14.92 26.32 8.28
CA GLN A 227 -14.00 27.26 8.92
C GLN A 227 -14.38 28.73 8.65
N ILE A 228 -14.88 29.03 7.45
CA ILE A 228 -15.36 30.36 7.10
C ILE A 228 -16.63 30.71 7.90
N ASP A 229 -17.62 29.79 7.88
CA ASP A 229 -18.91 29.99 8.56
C ASP A 229 -18.74 30.11 10.10
N ALA A 230 -17.69 29.53 10.68
CA ALA A 230 -17.38 29.62 12.10
C ALA A 230 -16.68 30.96 12.49
N LYS A 231 -16.16 31.73 11.52
CA LYS A 231 -15.46 32.99 11.75
C LYS A 231 -16.34 34.24 11.53
N PHE A 232 -17.49 34.05 10.95
CA PHE A 232 -18.49 35.10 10.70
C PHE A 232 -19.84 34.75 11.37
#